data_6b410bffe5104a9bbdf540c2e376bc9a
#
_entry.id   6b410bffe5104a9bbdf540c2e376bc9a
#
_cell.length_a   1.000
_cell.length_b   1.000
_cell.length_c   1.000
_cell.angle_alpha   90.00
_cell.angle_beta   90.00
_cell.angle_gamma   90.00
#
_symmetry.space_group_name_H-M   'P 1'
#
loop_
_entity.id
_entity.type
_entity.pdbx_description
1 polymer ?
#
loop_
_entity_poly.entity_id
_entity_poly.type
_entity_poly.pdbx_seq_one_letter_code
_entity_poly.pdbx_strand_id
1 'polypeptide(L)'
;ARLVTGHGAARTALVADPNLAHHLVDSQGAVSAAQYLVADLALLAWSDPTVTRTAVLTAPDGQPVDPLTLGLVLGVLDEAPFLQVRPLPDLFDAARASDAAAAINYGLWPDAVTPMSRRATDRSLAERAVAAYTAILGGPHPDAAALNDLLEVTAAAELDTDHMTAYLNSVYASVSEVLRAFTTPSDQSVRLTSRRAEIPFTIHNDLPTDAQVVLVVQSDGRLEFPEGDVLPAVLSPGTNRITIPVQARTSGDARLQITVRSPDDAQLLQLESAHLMVRTTSLPGAGVLLFVGAIAVLAIWWIRAVRVRSDRPEEAP
;
A
#
# COMPACT_ATOMS: atom_id res chain seq x y z
N ALA A 1 -24.19 -28.67 -0.50
CA ALA A 1 -24.30 -28.58 0.97
C ALA A 1 -24.48 -27.10 1.37
N ARG A 2 -25.15 -26.86 2.48
CA ARG A 2 -25.32 -25.55 3.09
C ARG A 2 -24.47 -25.47 4.34
N LEU A 3 -23.47 -24.61 4.32
CA LEU A 3 -22.61 -24.36 5.48
C LEU A 3 -23.13 -23.16 6.26
N VAL A 4 -23.23 -23.28 7.58
CA VAL A 4 -23.56 -22.17 8.46
C VAL A 4 -22.27 -21.76 9.17
N THR A 5 -21.81 -20.54 8.95
CA THR A 5 -20.63 -20.00 9.61
C THR A 5 -20.94 -19.63 11.07
N GLY A 6 -19.94 -19.54 11.91
CA GLY A 6 -20.08 -19.12 13.33
C GLY A 6 -20.75 -17.75 13.54
N HIS A 7 -20.89 -16.94 12.47
CA HIS A 7 -21.61 -15.67 12.47
C HIS A 7 -23.04 -15.76 11.91
N GLY A 8 -23.57 -16.97 11.75
CA GLY A 8 -24.95 -17.19 11.30
C GLY A 8 -25.19 -17.00 9.79
N ALA A 9 -24.18 -16.64 9.01
CA ALA A 9 -24.33 -16.53 7.56
C ALA A 9 -24.36 -17.90 6.89
N ALA A 10 -25.41 -18.18 6.11
CA ALA A 10 -25.49 -19.39 5.31
C ALA A 10 -24.68 -19.25 4.01
N ARG A 11 -23.86 -20.23 3.71
CA ARG A 11 -23.08 -20.30 2.46
C ARG A 11 -23.44 -21.60 1.74
N THR A 12 -23.55 -21.53 0.41
CA THR A 12 -23.68 -22.73 -0.41
C THR A 12 -22.27 -23.28 -0.67
N ALA A 13 -22.09 -24.56 -0.42
CA ALA A 13 -20.83 -25.24 -0.71
C ALA A 13 -21.10 -26.40 -1.67
N LEU A 14 -20.22 -26.57 -2.64
CA LEU A 14 -20.13 -27.80 -3.43
C LEU A 14 -19.13 -28.69 -2.73
N VAL A 15 -19.50 -29.94 -2.52
CA VAL A 15 -18.65 -30.94 -1.85
C VAL A 15 -18.15 -31.88 -2.91
N ALA A 16 -16.84 -32.05 -3.01
CA ALA A 16 -16.24 -33.03 -3.87
C ALA A 16 -16.53 -34.45 -3.34
N ASP A 17 -16.72 -35.39 -4.25
CA ASP A 17 -16.86 -36.78 -3.88
C ASP A 17 -15.47 -37.38 -3.64
N PRO A 18 -15.15 -37.82 -2.41
CA PRO A 18 -13.82 -38.34 -2.09
C PRO A 18 -13.53 -39.66 -2.79
N ASN A 19 -14.58 -40.46 -3.13
CA ASN A 19 -14.39 -41.76 -3.82
C ASN A 19 -14.01 -41.51 -5.29
N LEU A 20 -14.59 -40.49 -5.92
CA LEU A 20 -14.22 -40.14 -7.29
C LEU A 20 -12.85 -39.43 -7.33
N ALA A 21 -12.58 -38.57 -6.34
CA ALA A 21 -11.31 -37.86 -6.22
C ALA A 21 -10.10 -38.82 -6.10
N HIS A 22 -10.28 -39.95 -5.45
CA HIS A 22 -9.24 -40.96 -5.27
C HIS A 22 -8.60 -41.43 -6.60
N HIS A 23 -9.41 -41.57 -7.66
CA HIS A 23 -8.90 -42.00 -8.96
C HIS A 23 -7.96 -40.99 -9.64
N LEU A 24 -7.99 -39.73 -9.25
CA LEU A 24 -7.09 -38.70 -9.81
C LEU A 24 -5.64 -38.81 -9.34
N VAL A 25 -5.41 -39.58 -8.28
CA VAL A 25 -4.09 -39.73 -7.62
C VAL A 25 -3.70 -41.22 -7.46
N ASP A 26 -4.47 -42.15 -8.05
CA ASP A 26 -4.21 -43.56 -7.91
C ASP A 26 -2.90 -43.99 -8.59
N SER A 27 -2.14 -44.81 -7.87
CA SER A 27 -0.84 -45.33 -8.29
C SER A 27 -0.92 -46.52 -9.29
N GLN A 28 -2.11 -46.95 -9.70
CA GLN A 28 -2.31 -48.09 -10.59
C GLN A 28 -2.05 -47.81 -12.08
N GLY A 29 -1.68 -46.59 -12.41
CA GLY A 29 -1.38 -46.12 -13.75
C GLY A 29 -2.53 -45.31 -14.37
N ALA A 30 -2.16 -44.30 -15.13
CA ALA A 30 -3.05 -43.26 -15.66
C ALA A 30 -4.26 -43.80 -16.44
N VAL A 31 -4.05 -44.85 -17.26
CA VAL A 31 -5.11 -45.44 -18.08
C VAL A 31 -6.15 -46.14 -17.22
N SER A 32 -5.70 -46.95 -16.24
CA SER A 32 -6.60 -47.66 -15.33
C SER A 32 -7.36 -46.68 -14.43
N ALA A 33 -6.69 -45.70 -13.89
CA ALA A 33 -7.29 -44.64 -13.07
C ALA A 33 -8.39 -43.88 -13.84
N ALA A 34 -8.09 -43.48 -15.07
CA ALA A 34 -9.08 -42.83 -15.93
C ALA A 34 -10.29 -43.71 -16.25
N GLN A 35 -10.05 -45.01 -16.54
CA GLN A 35 -11.13 -45.98 -16.81
C GLN A 35 -12.03 -46.22 -15.59
N TYR A 36 -11.47 -46.36 -14.38
CA TYR A 36 -12.25 -46.48 -13.16
C TYR A 36 -13.07 -45.24 -12.87
N LEU A 37 -12.47 -44.05 -12.98
CA LEU A 37 -13.20 -42.82 -12.79
C LEU A 37 -14.39 -42.68 -13.75
N VAL A 38 -14.18 -42.96 -15.03
CA VAL A 38 -15.25 -42.90 -16.03
C VAL A 38 -16.33 -43.95 -15.77
N ALA A 39 -15.94 -45.18 -15.35
CA ALA A 39 -16.89 -46.20 -14.96
C ALA A 39 -17.76 -45.79 -13.75
N ASP A 40 -17.15 -45.20 -12.73
CA ASP A 40 -17.91 -44.72 -11.57
C ASP A 40 -18.84 -43.57 -11.91
N LEU A 41 -18.41 -42.66 -12.78
CA LEU A 41 -19.26 -41.60 -13.30
C LEU A 41 -20.44 -42.15 -14.11
N ALA A 42 -20.21 -43.20 -14.92
CA ALA A 42 -21.27 -43.89 -15.65
C ALA A 42 -22.25 -44.58 -14.69
N LEU A 43 -21.75 -45.28 -13.68
CA LEU A 43 -22.60 -45.91 -12.64
C LEU A 43 -23.43 -44.83 -11.90
N LEU A 44 -22.84 -43.70 -11.58
CA LEU A 44 -23.56 -42.60 -10.96
C LEU A 44 -24.68 -42.06 -11.88
N ALA A 45 -24.41 -41.88 -13.16
CA ALA A 45 -25.39 -41.42 -14.15
C ALA A 45 -26.55 -42.39 -14.36
N TRP A 46 -26.27 -43.71 -14.38
CA TRP A 46 -27.27 -44.75 -14.65
C TRP A 46 -27.94 -45.31 -13.42
N SER A 47 -27.46 -45.01 -12.20
CA SER A 47 -28.08 -45.49 -10.96
C SER A 47 -29.53 -45.04 -10.80
N ASP A 48 -29.89 -43.86 -11.33
CA ASP A 48 -31.26 -43.35 -11.45
C ASP A 48 -31.34 -42.36 -12.62
N PRO A 49 -31.78 -42.83 -13.80
CA PRO A 49 -31.85 -42.00 -14.99
C PRO A 49 -32.88 -40.83 -14.92
N THR A 50 -33.76 -40.87 -13.94
CA THR A 50 -34.83 -39.85 -13.78
C THR A 50 -34.31 -38.62 -12.99
N VAL A 51 -33.16 -38.72 -12.36
CA VAL A 51 -32.58 -37.67 -11.53
C VAL A 51 -31.28 -37.16 -12.13
N THR A 52 -31.22 -35.88 -12.44
CA THR A 52 -29.95 -35.22 -12.81
C THR A 52 -29.05 -35.13 -11.58
N ARG A 53 -27.90 -35.78 -11.64
CA ARG A 53 -26.89 -35.78 -10.58
C ARG A 53 -25.71 -34.90 -10.97
N THR A 54 -25.09 -34.30 -9.98
CA THR A 54 -23.90 -33.49 -10.15
C THR A 54 -22.78 -34.05 -9.32
N ALA A 55 -21.63 -34.27 -9.93
CA ALA A 55 -20.40 -34.64 -9.24
C ALA A 55 -19.38 -33.49 -9.33
N VAL A 56 -18.66 -33.27 -8.26
CA VAL A 56 -17.52 -32.32 -8.21
C VAL A 56 -16.27 -33.15 -7.94
N LEU A 57 -15.29 -32.98 -8.81
CA LEU A 57 -14.00 -33.64 -8.71
C LEU A 57 -12.95 -32.64 -8.30
N THR A 58 -12.18 -32.97 -7.29
CA THR A 58 -10.96 -32.26 -6.89
C THR A 58 -9.88 -33.24 -6.59
N ALA A 59 -8.61 -32.87 -6.73
CA ALA A 59 -7.55 -33.72 -6.18
C ALA A 59 -7.71 -33.78 -4.65
N PRO A 60 -7.35 -34.92 -4.02
CA PRO A 60 -7.21 -35.01 -2.59
C PRO A 60 -6.17 -33.99 -2.09
N ASP A 61 -6.41 -33.45 -0.90
CA ASP A 61 -5.58 -32.37 -0.32
C ASP A 61 -4.09 -32.73 -0.34
N GLY A 62 -3.29 -31.80 -0.88
CA GLY A 62 -1.84 -31.93 -0.95
C GLY A 62 -1.29 -32.93 -1.95
N GLN A 63 -2.14 -33.57 -2.79
CA GLN A 63 -1.67 -34.48 -3.80
C GLN A 63 -1.79 -33.91 -5.22
N PRO A 64 -0.71 -33.93 -6.02
CA PRO A 64 -0.79 -33.47 -7.41
C PRO A 64 -1.59 -34.48 -8.25
N VAL A 65 -2.45 -33.94 -9.11
CA VAL A 65 -3.12 -34.73 -10.13
C VAL A 65 -2.11 -35.14 -11.20
N ASP A 66 -2.12 -36.43 -11.57
CA ASP A 66 -1.31 -36.88 -12.71
C ASP A 66 -1.83 -36.27 -14.02
N PRO A 67 -1.02 -35.46 -14.74
CA PRO A 67 -1.44 -34.80 -15.96
C PRO A 67 -1.91 -35.76 -17.07
N LEU A 68 -1.34 -36.96 -17.11
CA LEU A 68 -1.73 -37.98 -18.09
C LEU A 68 -3.12 -38.53 -17.78
N THR A 69 -3.39 -38.85 -16.51
CA THR A 69 -4.72 -39.27 -16.05
C THR A 69 -5.76 -38.22 -16.36
N LEU A 70 -5.47 -36.95 -16.02
CA LEU A 70 -6.37 -35.82 -16.28
C LEU A 70 -6.66 -35.68 -17.78
N GLY A 71 -5.63 -35.75 -18.63
CA GLY A 71 -5.79 -35.66 -20.09
C GLY A 71 -6.67 -36.76 -20.66
N LEU A 72 -6.50 -38.01 -20.18
CA LEU A 72 -7.34 -39.12 -20.58
C LEU A 72 -8.79 -38.99 -20.13
N VAL A 73 -9.01 -38.54 -18.89
CA VAL A 73 -10.36 -38.28 -18.36
C VAL A 73 -11.06 -37.19 -19.15
N LEU A 74 -10.41 -36.06 -19.40
CA LEU A 74 -10.99 -34.95 -20.15
C LEU A 74 -11.34 -35.37 -21.59
N GLY A 75 -10.50 -36.15 -22.24
CA GLY A 75 -10.78 -36.69 -23.58
C GLY A 75 -12.03 -37.58 -23.63
N VAL A 76 -12.23 -38.42 -22.61
CA VAL A 76 -13.44 -39.28 -22.54
C VAL A 76 -14.67 -38.46 -22.16
N LEU A 77 -14.54 -37.48 -21.27
CA LEU A 77 -15.67 -36.61 -20.85
C LEU A 77 -16.24 -35.80 -22.03
N ASP A 78 -15.41 -35.39 -22.98
CA ASP A 78 -15.83 -34.64 -24.16
C ASP A 78 -16.65 -35.53 -25.14
N GLU A 79 -16.41 -36.85 -25.15
CA GLU A 79 -17.08 -37.79 -26.01
C GLU A 79 -18.26 -38.52 -25.32
N ALA A 80 -18.38 -38.45 -24.00
CA ALA A 80 -19.37 -39.23 -23.23
C ALA A 80 -20.77 -38.57 -23.27
N PRO A 81 -21.76 -39.20 -23.96
CA PRO A 81 -23.09 -38.58 -24.16
C PRO A 81 -23.93 -38.49 -22.87
N PHE A 82 -23.53 -39.21 -21.81
CA PHE A 82 -24.22 -39.24 -20.51
C PHE A 82 -23.64 -38.23 -19.49
N LEU A 83 -22.57 -37.55 -19.85
CA LEU A 83 -21.90 -36.56 -18.99
C LEU A 83 -21.92 -35.17 -19.64
N GLN A 84 -22.03 -34.16 -18.83
CA GLN A 84 -21.92 -32.79 -19.25
C GLN A 84 -20.99 -32.03 -18.30
N VAL A 85 -19.86 -31.60 -18.79
CA VAL A 85 -18.95 -30.73 -18.06
C VAL A 85 -19.54 -29.32 -18.00
N ARG A 86 -19.63 -28.74 -16.81
CA ARG A 86 -20.17 -27.40 -16.60
C ARG A 86 -19.21 -26.55 -15.79
N PRO A 87 -19.17 -25.22 -16.04
CA PRO A 87 -18.46 -24.29 -15.21
C PRO A 87 -18.97 -24.30 -13.75
N LEU A 88 -18.07 -24.13 -12.80
CA LEU A 88 -18.41 -24.09 -11.37
C LEU A 88 -19.53 -23.09 -11.01
N PRO A 89 -19.57 -21.85 -11.55
CA PRO A 89 -20.65 -20.92 -11.29
C PRO A 89 -22.04 -21.50 -11.59
N ASP A 90 -22.19 -22.21 -12.71
CA ASP A 90 -23.46 -22.81 -13.11
C ASP A 90 -23.94 -23.89 -12.12
N LEU A 91 -22.97 -24.63 -11.54
CA LEU A 91 -23.27 -25.62 -10.52
C LEU A 91 -23.72 -24.98 -9.21
N PHE A 92 -23.14 -23.85 -8.83
CA PHE A 92 -23.57 -23.08 -7.66
C PHE A 92 -24.99 -22.55 -7.84
N ASP A 93 -25.34 -22.07 -9.03
CA ASP A 93 -26.67 -21.58 -9.33
C ASP A 93 -27.71 -22.69 -9.34
N ALA A 94 -27.39 -23.85 -9.92
CA ALA A 94 -28.23 -25.03 -9.87
C ALA A 94 -28.43 -25.54 -8.43
N ALA A 95 -27.36 -25.54 -7.61
CA ALA A 95 -27.44 -25.96 -6.21
C ALA A 95 -28.25 -25.00 -5.33
N ARG A 96 -28.26 -23.70 -5.65
CA ARG A 96 -29.12 -22.72 -4.95
C ARG A 96 -30.59 -22.87 -5.28
N ALA A 97 -30.90 -23.24 -6.51
CA ALA A 97 -32.29 -23.48 -6.97
C ALA A 97 -32.89 -24.76 -6.40
N SER A 98 -32.06 -25.70 -5.91
CA SER A 98 -32.49 -26.96 -5.32
C SER A 98 -32.79 -26.79 -3.84
N ASP A 99 -34.08 -26.76 -3.46
CA ASP A 99 -34.51 -26.79 -2.05
C ASP A 99 -34.22 -28.15 -1.36
N ALA A 100 -33.76 -29.13 -2.11
CA ALA A 100 -33.48 -30.48 -1.63
C ALA A 100 -32.12 -30.66 -0.95
N ALA A 101 -31.40 -29.57 -0.68
CA ALA A 101 -30.19 -29.64 0.12
C ALA A 101 -30.55 -30.00 1.56
N ALA A 102 -30.70 -31.27 1.86
CA ALA A 102 -30.63 -31.75 3.22
C ALA A 102 -29.40 -31.13 3.87
N ALA A 103 -29.60 -30.40 4.96
CA ALA A 103 -28.51 -29.78 5.68
C ALA A 103 -27.62 -30.92 6.23
N ILE A 104 -26.63 -31.32 5.45
CA ILE A 104 -25.62 -32.24 5.91
C ILE A 104 -24.71 -31.39 6.79
N ASN A 105 -24.75 -31.62 8.08
CA ASN A 105 -23.82 -31.02 9.02
C ASN A 105 -22.45 -31.67 8.80
N TYR A 106 -21.67 -31.09 7.90
CA TYR A 106 -20.25 -31.40 7.87
C TYR A 106 -19.60 -30.70 9.06
N GLY A 107 -19.17 -31.47 10.06
CA GLY A 107 -18.22 -30.97 11.03
C GLY A 107 -16.91 -30.70 10.32
N LEU A 108 -16.47 -29.45 10.34
CA LEU A 108 -15.07 -29.17 9.96
C LEU A 108 -14.21 -29.85 11.03
N TRP A 109 -13.39 -30.83 10.63
CA TRP A 109 -12.39 -31.40 11.52
C TRP A 109 -11.39 -30.30 11.88
N PRO A 110 -11.18 -30.02 13.18
CA PRO A 110 -10.23 -28.99 13.59
C PRO A 110 -8.76 -29.38 13.45
N ASP A 111 -8.46 -30.59 12.98
CA ASP A 111 -7.12 -31.18 13.05
C ASP A 111 -6.04 -30.52 12.22
N ALA A 112 -6.36 -29.54 11.42
CA ALA A 112 -5.35 -28.85 10.60
C ALA A 112 -5.62 -27.36 10.42
N VAL A 113 -6.20 -26.69 11.39
CA VAL A 113 -6.25 -25.23 11.33
C VAL A 113 -4.86 -24.69 11.64
N THR A 114 -4.04 -24.62 10.60
CA THR A 114 -2.84 -23.76 10.66
C THR A 114 -3.29 -22.39 11.14
N PRO A 115 -2.70 -21.84 12.20
CA PRO A 115 -3.11 -20.53 12.72
C PRO A 115 -2.87 -19.45 11.66
N MET A 116 -3.90 -19.19 10.86
CA MET A 116 -3.84 -18.26 9.72
C MET A 116 -3.79 -16.80 10.17
N SER A 117 -4.05 -16.50 11.45
CA SER A 117 -4.07 -15.13 11.95
C SER A 117 -2.73 -14.41 11.79
N ARG A 118 -1.62 -15.07 12.06
CA ARG A 118 -0.29 -14.51 11.87
C ARG A 118 0.01 -14.31 10.38
N ARG A 119 -0.29 -15.32 9.54
CA ARG A 119 -0.15 -15.20 8.09
C ARG A 119 -0.94 -14.04 7.52
N ALA A 120 -2.21 -13.89 7.92
CA ALA A 120 -3.06 -12.79 7.49
C ALA A 120 -2.47 -11.43 7.89
N THR A 121 -1.88 -11.31 9.08
CA THR A 121 -1.23 -10.08 9.52
C THR A 121 0.02 -9.78 8.70
N ASP A 122 0.93 -10.75 8.54
CA ASP A 122 2.17 -10.57 7.81
C ASP A 122 1.88 -10.23 6.33
N ARG A 123 0.92 -10.92 5.72
CA ARG A 123 0.46 -10.64 4.37
C ARG A 123 -0.14 -9.24 4.25
N SER A 124 -0.99 -8.81 5.19
CA SER A 124 -1.61 -7.49 5.13
C SER A 124 -0.60 -6.35 5.26
N LEU A 125 0.50 -6.57 5.98
CA LEU A 125 1.63 -5.65 6.03
C LEU A 125 2.33 -5.55 4.67
N ALA A 126 2.57 -6.68 4.03
CA ALA A 126 3.20 -6.73 2.71
C ALA A 126 2.30 -6.13 1.61
N GLU A 127 0.99 -6.38 1.65
CA GLU A 127 0.01 -5.75 0.74
C GLU A 127 0.06 -4.22 0.83
N ARG A 128 0.14 -3.68 2.05
CA ARG A 128 0.29 -2.24 2.24
C ARG A 128 1.62 -1.71 1.71
N ALA A 129 2.70 -2.48 1.88
CA ALA A 129 4.00 -2.11 1.33
C ALA A 129 3.99 -2.07 -0.21
N VAL A 130 3.32 -3.03 -0.87
CA VAL A 130 3.15 -3.04 -2.33
C VAL A 130 2.22 -1.92 -2.79
N ALA A 131 1.18 -1.59 -2.04
CA ALA A 131 0.29 -0.45 -2.34
C ALA A 131 1.08 0.88 -2.32
N ALA A 132 1.90 1.09 -1.29
CA ALA A 132 2.76 2.27 -1.19
C ALA A 132 3.82 2.32 -2.30
N TYR A 133 4.42 1.18 -2.64
CA TYR A 133 5.32 1.05 -3.80
C TYR A 133 4.62 1.47 -5.11
N THR A 134 3.40 0.96 -5.34
CA THR A 134 2.60 1.30 -6.52
C THR A 134 2.27 2.80 -6.56
N ALA A 135 1.95 3.38 -5.40
CA ALA A 135 1.65 4.81 -5.29
C ALA A 135 2.89 5.68 -5.60
N ILE A 136 4.08 5.28 -5.16
CA ILE A 136 5.35 5.96 -5.48
C ILE A 136 5.60 5.96 -7.00
N LEU A 137 5.33 4.84 -7.68
CA LEU A 137 5.51 4.72 -9.13
C LEU A 137 4.41 5.43 -9.94
N GLY A 138 3.43 6.04 -9.29
CA GLY A 138 2.38 6.84 -9.93
C GLY A 138 1.25 6.00 -10.53
N GLY A 139 1.14 4.73 -10.20
CA GLY A 139 0.05 3.86 -10.65
C GLY A 139 0.47 2.44 -11.00
N PRO A 140 -0.37 1.70 -11.73
CA PRO A 140 -0.10 0.31 -12.08
C PRO A 140 1.23 0.14 -12.81
N HIS A 141 2.06 -0.76 -12.30
CA HIS A 141 3.38 -1.08 -12.84
C HIS A 141 3.56 -2.60 -12.94
N PRO A 142 4.23 -3.13 -13.98
CA PRO A 142 4.44 -4.57 -14.12
C PRO A 142 5.08 -5.22 -12.90
N ASP A 143 6.06 -4.57 -12.29
CA ASP A 143 6.73 -5.09 -11.09
C ASP A 143 5.80 -5.14 -9.90
N ALA A 144 4.90 -4.15 -9.74
CA ALA A 144 3.88 -4.16 -8.69
C ALA A 144 2.87 -5.31 -8.88
N ALA A 145 2.52 -5.62 -10.14
CA ALA A 145 1.67 -6.77 -10.46
C ALA A 145 2.36 -8.08 -10.06
N ALA A 146 3.64 -8.26 -10.41
CA ALA A 146 4.40 -9.44 -10.03
C ALA A 146 4.53 -9.61 -8.50
N LEU A 147 4.67 -8.50 -7.75
CA LEU A 147 4.68 -8.54 -6.29
C LEU A 147 3.30 -8.94 -5.72
N ASN A 148 2.21 -8.50 -6.33
CA ASN A 148 0.87 -8.94 -5.94
C ASN A 148 0.65 -10.43 -6.22
N ASP A 149 1.11 -10.95 -7.35
CA ASP A 149 1.06 -12.38 -7.66
C ASP A 149 1.80 -13.21 -6.59
N LEU A 150 2.99 -12.75 -6.16
CA LEU A 150 3.70 -13.38 -5.05
C LEU A 150 2.90 -13.35 -3.74
N LEU A 151 2.21 -12.26 -3.45
CA LEU A 151 1.36 -12.16 -2.27
C LEU A 151 0.16 -13.10 -2.34
N GLU A 152 -0.41 -13.34 -3.52
CA GLU A 152 -1.49 -14.31 -3.68
C GLU A 152 -1.01 -15.74 -3.37
N VAL A 153 0.19 -16.10 -3.80
CA VAL A 153 0.80 -17.41 -3.49
C VAL A 153 0.96 -17.59 -1.97
N THR A 154 1.27 -16.53 -1.22
CA THR A 154 1.42 -16.62 0.24
C THR A 154 0.12 -16.93 0.99
N ALA A 155 -1.03 -16.85 0.31
CA ALA A 155 -2.34 -17.20 0.88
C ALA A 155 -2.63 -18.71 0.80
N ALA A 156 -1.86 -19.49 0.04
CA ALA A 156 -2.08 -20.91 -0.12
C ALA A 156 -1.91 -21.65 1.23
N ALA A 157 -2.90 -22.46 1.58
CA ALA A 157 -2.91 -23.18 2.85
C ALA A 157 -1.78 -24.24 2.91
N GLU A 158 -1.42 -24.77 1.76
CA GLU A 158 -0.40 -25.82 1.58
C GLU A 158 1.03 -25.27 1.66
N LEU A 159 1.19 -23.95 1.56
CA LEU A 159 2.50 -23.32 1.65
C LEU A 159 3.02 -23.38 3.09
N ASP A 160 4.17 -23.99 3.29
CA ASP A 160 4.81 -24.00 4.60
C ASP A 160 5.30 -22.61 5.02
N THR A 161 5.61 -22.47 6.30
CA THR A 161 5.99 -21.17 6.88
C THR A 161 7.31 -20.63 6.32
N ASP A 162 8.26 -21.50 6.00
CA ASP A 162 9.58 -21.07 5.53
C ASP A 162 9.50 -20.53 4.10
N HIS A 163 8.77 -21.20 3.22
CA HIS A 163 8.51 -20.71 1.87
C HIS A 163 7.67 -19.43 1.87
N MET A 164 6.63 -19.36 2.71
CA MET A 164 5.85 -18.14 2.87
C MET A 164 6.75 -16.95 3.29
N THR A 165 7.61 -17.17 4.29
CA THR A 165 8.55 -16.15 4.76
C THR A 165 9.52 -15.74 3.67
N ALA A 166 10.01 -16.68 2.86
CA ALA A 166 10.88 -16.39 1.73
C ALA A 166 10.19 -15.51 0.67
N TYR A 167 8.93 -15.78 0.32
CA TYR A 167 8.16 -14.93 -0.61
C TYR A 167 7.92 -13.54 -0.05
N LEU A 168 7.51 -13.42 1.22
CA LEU A 168 7.33 -12.12 1.86
C LEU A 168 8.64 -11.32 1.92
N ASN A 169 9.76 -11.97 2.21
CA ASN A 169 11.07 -11.34 2.21
C ASN A 169 11.45 -10.83 0.81
N SER A 170 11.11 -11.57 -0.25
CA SER A 170 11.32 -11.12 -1.63
C SER A 170 10.51 -9.86 -1.95
N VAL A 171 9.25 -9.80 -1.51
CA VAL A 171 8.41 -8.61 -1.64
C VAL A 171 9.04 -7.43 -0.90
N TYR A 172 9.43 -7.60 0.37
CA TYR A 172 10.07 -6.54 1.14
C TYR A 172 11.42 -6.10 0.57
N ALA A 173 12.20 -7.01 0.00
CA ALA A 173 13.48 -6.67 -0.64
C ALA A 173 13.25 -5.74 -1.84
N SER A 174 12.31 -6.07 -2.72
CA SER A 174 11.97 -5.26 -3.89
C SER A 174 11.41 -3.88 -3.49
N VAL A 175 10.51 -3.82 -2.50
CA VAL A 175 10.01 -2.55 -1.97
C VAL A 175 11.14 -1.73 -1.36
N SER A 176 12.04 -2.34 -0.57
CA SER A 176 13.13 -1.63 0.10
C SER A 176 14.19 -1.10 -0.87
N GLU A 177 14.34 -1.69 -2.04
CA GLU A 177 15.19 -1.16 -3.10
C GLU A 177 14.70 0.21 -3.56
N VAL A 178 13.40 0.35 -3.82
CA VAL A 178 12.79 1.65 -4.16
C VAL A 178 12.89 2.64 -3.01
N LEU A 179 12.74 2.20 -1.75
CA LEU A 179 12.87 3.11 -0.60
C LEU A 179 14.28 3.70 -0.48
N ARG A 180 15.31 2.94 -0.83
CA ARG A 180 16.71 3.40 -0.80
C ARG A 180 17.09 4.29 -1.97
N ALA A 181 16.26 4.36 -3.00
CA ALA A 181 16.53 5.19 -4.19
C ALA A 181 16.37 6.69 -3.92
N PHE A 182 15.88 7.07 -2.74
CA PHE A 182 15.72 8.49 -2.38
C PHE A 182 16.77 8.88 -1.36
N THR A 183 17.52 9.95 -1.69
CA THR A 183 18.54 10.47 -0.78
C THR A 183 18.41 11.98 -0.63
N THR A 184 18.67 12.48 0.58
CA THR A 184 18.69 13.90 0.88
C THR A 184 20.06 14.30 1.39
N PRO A 185 20.54 15.53 1.10
CA PRO A 185 21.76 16.03 1.73
C PRO A 185 21.58 16.12 3.26
N SER A 186 22.53 15.60 4.00
CA SER A 186 22.57 15.71 5.46
C SER A 186 22.83 17.17 5.88
N ASP A 187 22.13 17.60 6.93
CA ASP A 187 22.37 18.84 7.70
C ASP A 187 22.53 20.11 6.85
N GLN A 188 21.43 20.64 6.35
CA GLN A 188 21.38 21.94 5.71
C GLN A 188 21.04 23.03 6.73
N SER A 189 21.78 24.14 6.70
CA SER A 189 21.39 25.36 7.40
C SER A 189 20.89 26.41 6.42
N VAL A 190 19.69 26.93 6.66
CA VAL A 190 19.07 27.94 5.82
C VAL A 190 18.88 29.23 6.63
N ARG A 191 19.29 30.38 6.06
CA ARG A 191 19.10 31.68 6.69
C ARG A 191 17.96 32.43 6.00
N LEU A 192 16.93 32.75 6.77
CA LEU A 192 15.81 33.53 6.31
C LEU A 192 16.03 35.01 6.66
N THR A 193 15.96 35.91 5.67
CA THR A 193 16.12 37.35 5.80
C THR A 193 14.78 38.10 5.87
N SER A 194 13.67 37.42 5.62
CA SER A 194 12.31 37.96 5.66
C SER A 194 11.37 37.05 6.44
N ARG A 195 10.22 37.56 6.86
CA ARG A 195 9.18 36.76 7.54
C ARG A 195 8.56 35.72 6.64
N ARG A 196 8.37 36.03 5.37
CA ARG A 196 7.91 35.09 4.35
C ARG A 196 9.11 34.76 3.48
N ALA A 197 9.41 33.49 3.34
CA ALA A 197 10.55 33.02 2.59
C ALA A 197 10.26 31.63 2.03
N GLU A 198 11.09 31.22 1.13
CA GLU A 198 11.06 29.90 0.50
C GLU A 198 12.32 29.13 0.88
N ILE A 199 12.15 27.91 1.38
CA ILE A 199 13.26 27.04 1.73
C ILE A 199 13.48 26.09 0.57
N PRO A 200 14.65 26.13 -0.10
CA PRO A 200 15.00 25.17 -1.11
C PRO A 200 15.34 23.82 -0.43
N PHE A 201 14.66 22.78 -0.84
CA PHE A 201 14.93 21.41 -0.41
C PHE A 201 15.36 20.58 -1.62
N THR A 202 16.47 19.88 -1.49
CA THR A 202 17.00 19.04 -2.56
C THR A 202 16.82 17.59 -2.20
N ILE A 203 16.32 16.81 -3.14
CA ILE A 203 16.18 15.36 -3.03
C ILE A 203 16.65 14.71 -4.32
N HIS A 204 17.37 13.63 -4.21
CA HIS A 204 17.82 12.83 -5.33
C HIS A 204 16.92 11.59 -5.48
N ASN A 205 16.51 11.29 -6.71
CA ASN A 205 15.76 10.12 -7.10
C ASN A 205 16.65 9.25 -8.01
N ASP A 206 17.10 8.11 -7.49
CA ASP A 206 17.92 7.15 -8.22
C ASP A 206 17.10 6.20 -9.12
N LEU A 207 15.76 6.28 -9.06
CA LEU A 207 14.90 5.49 -9.96
C LEU A 207 15.03 5.99 -11.41
N PRO A 208 14.86 5.09 -12.39
CA PRO A 208 14.86 5.46 -13.81
C PRO A 208 13.58 6.18 -14.26
N THR A 209 12.57 6.26 -13.39
CA THR A 209 11.25 6.83 -13.67
C THR A 209 10.89 7.93 -12.68
N ASP A 210 9.90 8.74 -13.03
CA ASP A 210 9.32 9.70 -12.11
C ASP A 210 8.71 8.99 -10.89
N ALA A 211 8.86 9.59 -9.70
CA ALA A 211 8.32 9.08 -8.47
C ALA A 211 7.36 10.09 -7.84
N GLN A 212 6.20 9.63 -7.42
CA GLN A 212 5.26 10.45 -6.66
C GLN A 212 5.54 10.30 -5.17
N VAL A 213 5.69 11.42 -4.47
CA VAL A 213 5.96 11.46 -3.04
C VAL A 213 5.18 12.56 -2.37
N VAL A 214 5.10 12.49 -1.05
CA VAL A 214 4.55 13.53 -0.21
C VAL A 214 5.61 13.99 0.78
N LEU A 215 5.86 15.29 0.84
CA LEU A 215 6.74 15.90 1.83
C LEU A 215 5.90 16.32 3.03
N VAL A 216 6.17 15.74 4.18
CA VAL A 216 5.58 16.15 5.45
C VAL A 216 6.58 17.05 6.17
N VAL A 217 6.20 18.30 6.40
CA VAL A 217 7.05 19.31 7.01
C VAL A 217 6.60 19.60 8.44
N GLN A 218 7.53 19.55 9.38
CA GLN A 218 7.25 19.81 10.79
C GLN A 218 8.28 20.78 11.37
N SER A 219 7.84 21.64 12.27
CA SER A 219 8.71 22.59 12.93
C SER A 219 8.41 22.67 14.43
N ASP A 220 9.29 23.28 15.20
CA ASP A 220 9.14 23.55 16.63
C ASP A 220 8.10 24.65 16.98
N GLY A 221 7.22 25.00 16.02
CA GLY A 221 6.17 26.02 16.16
C GLY A 221 6.63 27.43 15.84
N ARG A 222 7.88 27.65 15.48
CA ARG A 222 8.43 28.95 15.08
C ARG A 222 8.23 29.26 13.60
N LEU A 223 7.97 28.24 12.79
CA LEU A 223 7.64 28.35 11.38
C LEU A 223 6.19 27.90 11.16
N GLU A 224 5.48 28.63 10.33
CA GLU A 224 4.19 28.26 9.76
C GLU A 224 4.37 27.87 8.29
N PHE A 225 3.53 26.98 7.83
CA PHE A 225 3.48 26.51 6.45
C PHE A 225 2.18 27.00 5.81
N PRO A 226 2.21 28.10 5.03
CA PRO A 226 0.99 28.70 4.47
C PRO A 226 0.23 27.80 3.50
N GLU A 227 0.92 26.87 2.85
CA GLU A 227 0.36 25.89 1.91
C GLU A 227 0.04 24.54 2.58
N GLY A 228 0.14 24.48 3.91
CA GLY A 228 -0.03 23.26 4.68
C GLY A 228 1.30 22.56 4.98
N ASP A 229 1.20 21.56 5.83
CA ASP A 229 2.34 20.74 6.30
C ASP A 229 2.55 19.46 5.46
N VAL A 230 1.70 19.23 4.45
CA VAL A 230 1.73 18.08 3.56
C VAL A 230 1.77 18.57 2.11
N LEU A 231 2.90 18.39 1.46
CA LEU A 231 3.17 18.92 0.12
C LEU A 231 3.40 17.76 -0.87
N PRO A 232 2.48 17.51 -1.82
CA PRO A 232 2.70 16.52 -2.87
C PRO A 232 3.79 16.99 -3.83
N ALA A 233 4.63 16.05 -4.28
CA ALA A 233 5.70 16.32 -5.23
C ALA A 233 5.90 15.15 -6.19
N VAL A 234 6.32 15.47 -7.41
CA VAL A 234 6.80 14.49 -8.39
C VAL A 234 8.30 14.68 -8.53
N LEU A 235 9.04 13.62 -8.33
CA LEU A 235 10.49 13.59 -8.42
C LEU A 235 10.90 12.91 -9.71
N SER A 236 11.45 13.67 -10.64
CA SER A 236 12.05 13.09 -11.85
C SER A 236 13.38 12.41 -11.52
N PRO A 237 13.87 11.50 -12.37
CA PRO A 237 15.18 10.87 -12.20
C PRO A 237 16.28 11.90 -12.00
N GLY A 238 17.15 11.67 -11.02
CA GLY A 238 18.24 12.57 -10.67
C GLY A 238 17.88 13.58 -9.56
N THR A 239 18.50 14.76 -9.62
CA THR A 239 18.39 15.77 -8.57
C THR A 239 17.16 16.66 -8.75
N ASN A 240 16.29 16.68 -7.77
CA ASN A 240 15.07 17.50 -7.72
C ASN A 240 15.23 18.61 -6.69
N ARG A 241 14.83 19.81 -7.05
CA ARG A 241 14.80 20.95 -6.14
C ARG A 241 13.36 21.39 -5.90
N ILE A 242 12.90 21.24 -4.67
CA ILE A 242 11.56 21.59 -4.26
C ILE A 242 11.64 22.85 -3.40
N THR A 243 10.68 23.73 -3.53
CA THR A 243 10.61 24.98 -2.76
C THR A 243 9.49 24.86 -1.74
N ILE A 244 9.82 25.05 -0.47
CA ILE A 244 8.89 24.97 0.65
C ILE A 244 8.61 26.38 1.15
N PRO A 245 7.39 26.93 0.95
CA PRO A 245 7.02 28.24 1.45
C PRO A 245 6.84 28.19 2.96
N VAL A 246 7.49 29.11 3.65
CA VAL A 246 7.45 29.22 5.11
C VAL A 246 7.20 30.64 5.57
N GLN A 247 6.54 30.78 6.72
CA GLN A 247 6.37 32.03 7.41
C GLN A 247 6.92 31.96 8.82
N ALA A 248 7.93 32.78 9.14
CA ALA A 248 8.48 32.85 10.47
C ALA A 248 7.56 33.60 11.43
N ARG A 249 7.20 32.98 12.56
CA ARG A 249 6.44 33.60 13.66
C ARG A 249 7.34 34.44 14.56
N THR A 250 8.54 33.95 14.85
CA THR A 250 9.51 34.58 15.73
C THR A 250 10.90 34.57 15.12
N SER A 251 11.76 35.48 15.54
CA SER A 251 13.18 35.46 15.19
C SER A 251 13.94 34.43 16.03
N GLY A 252 15.02 33.90 15.49
CA GLY A 252 15.88 32.91 16.14
C GLY A 252 16.06 31.65 15.30
N ASP A 253 16.64 30.66 15.91
CA ASP A 253 16.89 29.37 15.27
C ASP A 253 15.65 28.47 15.41
N ALA A 254 15.14 27.94 14.30
CA ALA A 254 14.03 27.00 14.25
C ALA A 254 14.51 25.66 13.67
N ARG A 255 14.01 24.57 14.21
CA ARG A 255 14.24 23.23 13.65
C ARG A 255 13.12 22.91 12.66
N LEU A 256 13.51 22.50 11.47
CA LEU A 256 12.61 22.03 10.43
C LEU A 256 12.96 20.56 10.14
N GLN A 257 11.99 19.69 10.28
CA GLN A 257 12.07 18.31 9.86
C GLN A 257 11.22 18.13 8.60
N ILE A 258 11.81 17.55 7.59
CA ILE A 258 11.14 17.19 6.33
C ILE A 258 11.20 15.68 6.22
N THR A 259 10.04 15.06 6.18
CA THR A 259 9.91 13.61 5.98
C THR A 259 9.30 13.35 4.63
N VAL A 260 10.00 12.59 3.80
CA VAL A 260 9.51 12.15 2.49
C VAL A 260 8.76 10.84 2.70
N ARG A 261 7.53 10.76 2.21
CA ARG A 261 6.65 9.59 2.37
C ARG A 261 6.02 9.18 1.04
N SER A 262 5.52 7.95 0.98
CA SER A 262 4.66 7.53 -0.11
C SER A 262 3.33 8.32 -0.09
N PRO A 263 2.69 8.55 -1.25
CA PRO A 263 1.45 9.33 -1.35
C PRO A 263 0.21 8.56 -0.90
N ASP A 264 0.33 7.31 -0.49
CA ASP A 264 -0.77 6.51 0.02
C ASP A 264 -1.21 6.99 1.42
N ASP A 265 -2.51 6.87 1.71
CA ASP A 265 -3.09 7.26 2.99
C ASP A 265 -2.58 6.43 4.17
N ALA A 266 -1.99 5.27 3.90
CA ALA A 266 -1.51 4.36 4.94
C ALA A 266 -0.26 4.88 5.68
N GLN A 267 0.40 5.92 5.21
CA GLN A 267 1.58 6.59 5.82
C GLN A 267 2.72 5.64 6.22
N LEU A 268 2.78 4.46 5.63
CA LEU A 268 3.58 3.36 6.14
C LEU A 268 5.04 3.41 5.71
N LEU A 269 5.31 4.00 4.56
CA LEU A 269 6.67 4.06 4.06
C LEU A 269 7.23 5.48 4.17
N GLN A 270 8.06 5.66 5.19
CA GLN A 270 8.96 6.78 5.26
C GLN A 270 10.18 6.47 4.38
N LEU A 271 10.35 7.28 3.34
CA LEU A 271 11.43 7.11 2.37
C LEU A 271 12.73 7.70 2.91
N GLU A 272 12.68 8.96 3.34
CA GLU A 272 13.82 9.71 3.80
C GLU A 272 13.40 10.76 4.83
N SER A 273 14.32 11.20 5.67
CA SER A 273 14.10 12.26 6.65
C SER A 273 15.29 13.20 6.73
N ALA A 274 15.05 14.47 6.53
CA ALA A 274 16.06 15.52 6.61
C ALA A 274 15.77 16.48 7.77
N HIS A 275 16.83 16.91 8.45
CA HIS A 275 16.75 17.92 9.50
C HIS A 275 17.46 19.19 9.03
N LEU A 276 16.77 20.30 9.04
CA LEU A 276 17.29 21.59 8.65
C LEU A 276 17.28 22.55 9.84
N MET A 277 18.38 23.30 10.02
CA MET A 277 18.43 24.41 10.94
C MET A 277 18.10 25.70 10.19
N VAL A 278 16.98 26.31 10.53
CA VAL A 278 16.51 27.54 9.89
C VAL A 278 16.75 28.72 10.82
N ARG A 279 17.62 29.63 10.42
CA ARG A 279 17.93 30.83 11.19
C ARG A 279 17.19 32.05 10.65
N THR A 280 16.32 32.60 11.45
CA THR A 280 15.53 33.78 11.10
C THR A 280 16.15 35.05 11.72
N THR A 281 16.64 35.95 10.88
CA THR A 281 17.29 37.19 11.30
C THR A 281 16.40 38.42 11.16
N SER A 282 15.15 38.25 10.74
CA SER A 282 14.21 39.36 10.58
C SER A 282 13.75 39.92 11.94
N LEU A 283 14.25 41.03 12.35
CA LEU A 283 13.65 41.92 13.37
C LEU A 283 12.77 42.93 12.63
N PRO A 284 11.47 42.67 12.39
CA PRO A 284 10.61 43.69 11.86
C PRO A 284 10.34 44.71 12.98
N GLY A 285 10.91 45.87 12.90
CA GLY A 285 10.60 46.99 13.81
C GLY A 285 11.78 47.65 14.44
N ALA A 286 12.90 46.99 14.72
CA ALA A 286 14.04 47.65 15.34
C ALA A 286 14.60 48.79 14.46
N GLY A 287 14.67 48.59 13.14
CA GLY A 287 15.06 49.62 12.18
C GLY A 287 14.05 50.75 12.09
N VAL A 288 12.76 50.46 12.14
CA VAL A 288 11.70 51.48 12.13
C VAL A 288 11.69 52.25 13.44
N LEU A 289 11.86 51.58 14.59
CA LEU A 289 11.96 52.25 15.90
C LEU A 289 13.19 53.17 15.98
N LEU A 290 14.35 52.70 15.49
CA LEU A 290 15.56 53.51 15.41
C LEU A 290 15.39 54.69 14.44
N PHE A 291 14.75 54.47 13.30
CA PHE A 291 14.50 55.52 12.32
C PHE A 291 13.50 56.59 12.84
N VAL A 292 12.39 56.16 13.46
CA VAL A 292 11.43 57.06 14.12
C VAL A 292 12.09 57.78 15.29
N GLY A 293 12.89 57.08 16.09
CA GLY A 293 13.67 57.69 17.18
C GLY A 293 14.66 58.73 16.66
N ALA A 294 15.39 58.47 15.59
CA ALA A 294 16.31 59.41 14.97
C ALA A 294 15.58 60.64 14.41
N ILE A 295 14.43 60.46 13.74
CA ILE A 295 13.59 61.58 13.26
C ILE A 295 13.09 62.42 14.44
N ALA A 296 12.63 61.81 15.54
CA ALA A 296 12.16 62.50 16.72
C ALA A 296 13.28 63.35 17.37
N VAL A 297 14.48 62.78 17.51
CA VAL A 297 15.66 63.50 18.01
C VAL A 297 16.02 64.71 17.09
N LEU A 298 16.00 64.48 15.79
CA LEU A 298 16.29 65.52 14.80
C LEU A 298 15.24 66.64 14.82
N ALA A 299 13.97 66.25 14.96
CA ALA A 299 12.89 67.27 15.10
C ALA A 299 13.01 68.08 16.41
N ILE A 300 13.32 67.44 17.55
CA ILE A 300 13.56 68.12 18.82
C ILE A 300 14.75 69.07 18.71
N TRP A 301 15.84 68.60 18.09
CA TRP A 301 17.04 69.44 17.88
C TRP A 301 16.72 70.61 16.97
N TRP A 302 15.97 70.40 15.91
CA TRP A 302 15.56 71.51 14.99
C TRP A 302 14.66 72.54 15.65
N ILE A 303 13.65 72.09 16.40
CA ILE A 303 12.76 72.97 17.18
C ILE A 303 13.57 73.82 18.18
N ARG A 304 14.54 73.20 18.86
CA ARG A 304 15.41 73.87 19.80
C ARG A 304 16.33 74.89 19.11
N ALA A 305 16.86 74.55 17.95
CA ALA A 305 17.71 75.40 17.14
C ALA A 305 16.93 76.69 16.62
N VAL A 306 15.67 76.48 16.22
CA VAL A 306 14.80 77.57 15.77
C VAL A 306 14.45 78.54 16.96
N ARG A 307 14.13 77.97 18.14
CA ARG A 307 13.82 78.81 19.34
C ARG A 307 15.01 79.64 19.80
N VAL A 308 16.22 79.11 19.75
CA VAL A 308 17.45 79.83 20.10
C VAL A 308 17.74 81.00 19.11
N ARG A 309 17.28 80.89 17.86
CA ARG A 309 17.42 82.00 16.88
C ARG A 309 16.41 83.07 17.05
N SER A 310 15.22 82.78 17.64
CA SER A 310 14.19 83.84 17.88
C SER A 310 14.49 84.73 19.06
N ASP A 311 15.39 84.38 19.99
CA ASP A 311 15.71 85.13 21.20
C ASP A 311 16.96 85.97 21.06
N ARG A 312 17.47 86.28 19.86
CA ARG A 312 18.48 87.31 19.68
C ARG A 312 17.81 88.65 19.51
N PRO A 313 17.95 89.59 20.48
CA PRO A 313 17.48 90.98 20.32
C PRO A 313 18.29 91.63 19.21
N GLU A 314 17.61 92.24 18.30
CA GLU A 314 18.13 93.15 17.29
C GLU A 314 18.74 94.32 17.98
N GLU A 315 20.07 94.44 18.16
CA GLU A 315 20.73 95.70 18.50
C GLU A 315 20.78 96.54 17.22
N ALA A 316 19.91 97.53 17.20
CA ALA A 316 19.95 98.64 16.23
C ALA A 316 20.97 99.73 16.65
N PRO A 317 21.55 100.50 15.68
CA PRO A 317 22.65 101.40 15.84
C PRO A 317 22.27 102.72 16.57
#